data_30bfa2929e02f8b27cc80e73b6eee3b7
#
_entry.id   30bfa2929e02f8b27cc80e73b6eee3b7
#
_cell.length_a   1.000
_cell.length_b   1.000
_cell.length_c   1.000
_cell.angle_alpha   90.00
_cell.angle_beta   90.00
_cell.angle_gamma   90.00
#
_symmetry.space_group_name_H-M   'P 1'
#
loop_
_entity.id
_entity.type
_entity.pdbx_description
1 polymer ?
#
loop_
_entity_poly.entity_id
_entity_poly.type
_entity_poly.pdbx_seq_one_letter_code
_entity_poly.pdbx_strand_id
1 'polypeptide(L)'
;ELDKLYINYGDKVSLIDFKLINMENSNEAINLLKAFMEDKNIEKVIQDGKNLITILTKHDIQVEGFIFDTVVAAYLIDSAKSNYPLEVLINEYLMKEVKGEGDELICNAMASMKELYEYLKDRIDKEGMDELYYEVEHPLISILSSMEAIGFNVNREKLDELAVKFKEEISRTEKEIYELCEEEFNISSPKQLGKILFEKLDLPVIKKTKTGYSTNAEVLEKLMDKHPVVEKIIYYRQITKLNSTYVEGLKNVIDEDGAIHSSFNQTVTTTGRLSSTEPNLQNIPVKYEMGREIRKVFIPQESTDVLLSCDYSQIELRVLAHMSDDKNMIDAFNHHSDIHTKTASEVFKVPVEEVTPLMRSRAKAVNFGIVYGISDFSLSQDLKITRKEAAEYMEIYFDRYPKIKGYLESVKEEAKEKGYVLTVLNRRRFIPEIKSSNKIVKALGERLAMN
;
A
#
# COMPACT_ATOMS: atom_id res chain seq x y z
N GLU A 1 12.98 21.01 -3.70
CA GLU A 1 13.98 21.98 -4.21
C GLU A 1 15.34 21.32 -4.34
N LEU A 2 16.13 21.76 -5.35
CA LEU A 2 17.52 21.32 -5.55
C LEU A 2 18.45 22.19 -4.69
N ASP A 3 18.68 21.75 -3.44
CA ASP A 3 19.47 22.49 -2.48
C ASP A 3 20.95 22.10 -2.54
N LYS A 4 21.23 20.80 -2.43
CA LYS A 4 22.58 20.24 -2.37
C LYS A 4 22.68 18.94 -3.17
N LEU A 5 23.79 18.74 -3.85
CA LEU A 5 24.13 17.51 -4.55
C LEU A 5 25.53 17.04 -4.13
N TYR A 6 25.63 15.78 -3.73
CA TYR A 6 26.89 15.14 -3.36
C TYR A 6 27.29 14.17 -4.47
N ILE A 7 28.49 14.32 -5.00
CA ILE A 7 29.00 13.51 -6.11
C ILE A 7 30.33 12.87 -5.69
N ASN A 8 30.37 11.55 -5.78
CA ASN A 8 31.62 10.78 -5.66
C ASN A 8 32.15 10.44 -7.07
N TYR A 9 33.39 10.79 -7.33
CA TYR A 9 34.09 10.42 -8.56
C TYR A 9 35.55 10.05 -8.25
N GLY A 10 35.89 8.80 -8.45
CA GLY A 10 37.18 8.24 -8.05
C GLY A 10 37.41 8.33 -6.54
N ASP A 11 38.47 9.02 -6.14
CA ASP A 11 38.85 9.19 -4.72
C ASP A 11 38.32 10.51 -4.12
N LYS A 12 37.47 11.23 -4.84
CA LYS A 12 36.97 12.54 -4.43
C LYS A 12 35.49 12.57 -4.26
N VAL A 13 35.04 13.28 -3.24
CA VAL A 13 33.64 13.64 -3.02
C VAL A 13 33.51 15.17 -3.14
N SER A 14 32.58 15.63 -3.95
CA SER A 14 32.25 17.04 -4.10
C SER A 14 30.84 17.30 -3.62
N LEU A 15 30.67 18.40 -2.91
CA LEU A 15 29.38 18.98 -2.56
C LEU A 15 29.12 20.19 -3.45
N ILE A 16 27.99 20.19 -4.14
CA ILE A 16 27.46 21.35 -4.86
C ILE A 16 26.31 21.88 -4.01
N ASP A 17 26.48 23.10 -3.50
CA ASP A 17 25.43 23.81 -2.75
C ASP A 17 24.82 24.89 -3.66
N PHE A 18 23.62 24.63 -4.18
CA PHE A 18 22.94 25.51 -5.12
C PHE A 18 22.48 26.82 -4.48
N LYS A 19 22.34 26.89 -3.16
CA LYS A 19 21.98 28.10 -2.43
C LYS A 19 23.17 29.10 -2.36
N LEU A 20 24.40 28.59 -2.51
CA LEU A 20 25.61 29.43 -2.52
C LEU A 20 25.99 29.90 -3.92
N ILE A 21 25.35 29.40 -4.97
CA ILE A 21 25.61 29.80 -6.34
C ILE A 21 24.91 31.15 -6.59
N ASN A 22 25.67 32.16 -6.96
CA ASN A 22 25.14 33.49 -7.28
C ASN A 22 24.15 33.43 -8.45
N MET A 23 23.12 34.30 -8.45
CA MET A 23 22.10 34.36 -9.50
C MET A 23 22.67 34.46 -10.92
N GLU A 24 23.80 35.14 -11.11
CA GLU A 24 24.48 35.26 -12.41
C GLU A 24 25.02 33.92 -12.93
N ASN A 25 25.42 33.00 -12.04
CA ASN A 25 26.01 31.71 -12.39
C ASN A 25 25.03 30.53 -12.23
N SER A 26 23.82 30.78 -11.76
CA SER A 26 22.82 29.69 -11.49
C SER A 26 22.45 28.97 -12.79
N ASN A 27 22.23 29.69 -13.88
CA ASN A 27 21.90 29.07 -15.18
C ASN A 27 23.06 28.24 -15.75
N GLU A 28 24.33 28.69 -15.55
CA GLU A 28 25.49 27.91 -15.97
C GLU A 28 25.64 26.62 -15.16
N ALA A 29 25.46 26.72 -13.85
CA ALA A 29 25.48 25.52 -12.97
C ALA A 29 24.40 24.51 -13.32
N ILE A 30 23.18 24.96 -13.59
CA ILE A 30 22.07 24.07 -14.04
C ILE A 30 22.39 23.48 -15.42
N ASN A 31 22.94 24.23 -16.35
CA ASN A 31 23.32 23.69 -17.67
C ASN A 31 24.46 22.67 -17.58
N LEU A 32 25.43 22.86 -16.70
CA LEU A 32 26.49 21.87 -16.43
C LEU A 32 25.93 20.62 -15.77
N LEU A 33 25.03 20.78 -14.81
CA LEU A 33 24.34 19.66 -14.19
C LEU A 33 23.52 18.87 -15.21
N LYS A 34 22.81 19.59 -16.09
CA LYS A 34 22.03 18.98 -17.17
C LYS A 34 22.93 18.17 -18.10
N ALA A 35 24.02 18.76 -18.58
CA ALA A 35 24.99 18.08 -19.45
C ALA A 35 25.56 16.79 -18.77
N PHE A 36 25.83 16.84 -17.47
CA PHE A 36 26.31 15.69 -16.71
C PHE A 36 25.22 14.63 -16.54
N MET A 37 24.02 15.02 -16.15
CA MET A 37 22.94 14.07 -15.87
C MET A 37 22.40 13.39 -17.14
N GLU A 38 22.37 14.11 -18.26
CA GLU A 38 21.87 13.60 -19.55
C GLU A 38 22.93 12.85 -20.38
N ASP A 39 24.20 12.81 -19.93
CA ASP A 39 25.21 12.00 -20.62
C ASP A 39 25.05 10.51 -20.31
N LYS A 40 24.58 9.74 -21.30
CA LYS A 40 24.41 8.29 -21.21
C LYS A 40 25.72 7.50 -21.10
N ASN A 41 26.86 8.10 -21.44
CA ASN A 41 28.17 7.45 -21.35
C ASN A 41 28.76 7.54 -19.92
N ILE A 42 28.16 8.32 -19.06
CA ILE A 42 28.54 8.40 -17.65
C ILE A 42 27.58 7.52 -16.85
N GLU A 43 28.07 6.39 -16.39
CA GLU A 43 27.30 5.53 -15.50
C GLU A 43 27.11 6.17 -14.12
N LYS A 44 25.88 6.15 -13.64
CA LYS A 44 25.49 6.77 -12.37
C LYS A 44 24.91 5.76 -11.42
N VAL A 45 25.47 5.67 -10.22
CA VAL A 45 24.93 4.97 -9.06
C VAL A 45 24.35 6.01 -8.12
N ILE A 46 23.07 5.87 -7.78
CA ILE A 46 22.35 6.91 -7.05
C ILE A 46 21.78 6.35 -5.75
N GLN A 47 21.82 7.15 -4.71
CA GLN A 47 21.10 6.93 -3.46
C GLN A 47 19.76 7.66 -3.56
N ASP A 48 18.63 6.90 -3.54
CA ASP A 48 17.27 7.43 -3.70
C ASP A 48 17.05 8.16 -5.04
N GLY A 49 17.24 7.41 -6.13
CA GLY A 49 17.13 7.90 -7.51
C GLY A 49 15.75 8.48 -7.82
N LYS A 50 14.67 7.91 -7.27
CA LYS A 50 13.31 8.42 -7.49
C LYS A 50 13.19 9.89 -7.07
N ASN A 51 13.64 10.22 -5.88
CA ASN A 51 13.63 11.59 -5.37
C ASN A 51 14.48 12.54 -6.23
N LEU A 52 15.70 12.11 -6.58
CA LEU A 52 16.59 12.91 -7.42
C LEU A 52 15.95 13.16 -8.79
N ILE A 53 15.45 12.13 -9.47
CA ILE A 53 14.81 12.26 -10.80
C ILE A 53 13.60 13.18 -10.72
N THR A 54 12.74 13.03 -9.72
CA THR A 54 11.55 13.88 -9.53
C THR A 54 11.93 15.36 -9.36
N ILE A 55 13.02 15.65 -8.62
CA ILE A 55 13.52 17.03 -8.47
C ILE A 55 14.07 17.54 -9.79
N LEU A 56 14.91 16.75 -10.48
CA LEU A 56 15.56 17.16 -11.72
C LEU A 56 14.56 17.37 -12.87
N THR A 57 13.50 16.58 -12.93
CA THR A 57 12.41 16.73 -13.91
C THR A 57 11.74 18.11 -13.80
N LYS A 58 11.60 18.67 -12.59
CA LYS A 58 11.07 20.03 -12.39
C LYS A 58 11.99 21.14 -12.97
N HIS A 59 13.23 20.80 -13.29
CA HIS A 59 14.20 21.67 -13.93
C HIS A 59 14.48 21.29 -15.39
N ASP A 60 13.62 20.49 -16.03
CA ASP A 60 13.77 19.97 -17.39
C ASP A 60 15.09 19.21 -17.60
N ILE A 61 15.57 18.49 -16.60
CA ILE A 61 16.77 17.66 -16.62
C ILE A 61 16.36 16.18 -16.57
N GLN A 62 16.80 15.42 -17.57
CA GLN A 62 16.65 13.97 -17.60
C GLN A 62 17.87 13.28 -16.99
N VAL A 63 17.68 12.06 -16.46
CA VAL A 63 18.78 11.26 -15.91
C VAL A 63 19.01 10.06 -16.81
N GLU A 64 20.11 10.12 -17.55
CA GLU A 64 20.58 9.04 -18.42
C GLU A 64 21.77 8.32 -17.77
N GLY A 65 22.04 7.08 -18.20
CA GLY A 65 23.14 6.30 -17.62
C GLY A 65 22.93 5.92 -16.15
N PHE A 66 21.72 5.96 -15.64
CA PHE A 66 21.37 5.51 -14.30
C PHE A 66 21.35 3.99 -14.26
N ILE A 67 22.34 3.38 -13.63
CA ILE A 67 22.57 1.94 -13.65
C ILE A 67 22.19 1.23 -12.35
N PHE A 68 22.12 1.95 -11.23
CA PHE A 68 21.89 1.32 -9.93
C PHE A 68 21.37 2.31 -8.87
N ASP A 69 20.36 1.87 -8.11
CA ASP A 69 19.83 2.55 -6.93
C ASP A 69 20.15 1.75 -5.66
N THR A 70 20.86 2.37 -4.72
CA THR A 70 21.29 1.68 -3.50
C THR A 70 20.14 1.50 -2.50
N VAL A 71 19.13 2.37 -2.49
CA VAL A 71 17.96 2.25 -1.61
C VAL A 71 17.09 1.08 -2.04
N VAL A 72 16.80 0.97 -3.34
CA VAL A 72 15.99 -0.12 -3.90
C VAL A 72 16.69 -1.47 -3.74
N ALA A 73 18.01 -1.51 -3.97
CA ALA A 73 18.80 -2.72 -3.75
C ALA A 73 18.80 -3.17 -2.28
N ALA A 74 19.03 -2.23 -1.35
CA ALA A 74 19.00 -2.51 0.08
C ALA A 74 17.61 -2.94 0.55
N TYR A 75 16.55 -2.35 0.01
CA TYR A 75 15.18 -2.77 0.28
C TYR A 75 14.89 -4.21 -0.17
N LEU A 76 15.38 -4.63 -1.33
CA LEU A 76 15.22 -6.02 -1.78
C LEU A 76 15.96 -7.01 -0.88
N ILE A 77 17.14 -6.63 -0.36
CA ILE A 77 17.93 -7.45 0.55
C ILE A 77 17.25 -7.55 1.93
N ASP A 78 16.68 -6.44 2.43
CA ASP A 78 15.97 -6.41 3.72
C ASP A 78 14.80 -5.41 3.70
N SER A 79 13.62 -5.89 3.36
CA SER A 79 12.39 -5.10 3.29
C SER A 79 11.74 -4.79 4.66
N ALA A 80 12.33 -5.24 5.76
CA ALA A 80 11.77 -5.02 7.09
C ALA A 80 12.12 -3.65 7.68
N LYS A 81 13.03 -2.91 7.06
CA LYS A 81 13.45 -1.58 7.50
C LYS A 81 12.46 -0.51 7.08
N SER A 82 12.38 0.55 7.87
CA SER A 82 11.52 1.70 7.57
C SER A 82 12.16 2.73 6.63
N ASN A 83 13.49 2.76 6.56
CA ASN A 83 14.28 3.66 5.73
C ASN A 83 15.69 3.09 5.49
N TYR A 84 16.41 3.68 4.55
CA TYR A 84 17.70 3.20 4.07
C TYR A 84 18.73 4.34 3.96
N PRO A 85 19.06 5.09 5.04
CA PRO A 85 20.05 6.16 4.99
C PRO A 85 21.43 5.62 4.63
N LEU A 86 22.19 6.38 3.84
CA LEU A 86 23.47 5.94 3.27
C LEU A 86 24.48 5.52 4.36
N GLU A 87 24.61 6.32 5.42
CA GLU A 87 25.52 6.05 6.54
C GLU A 87 25.13 4.76 7.31
N VAL A 88 23.84 4.47 7.38
CA VAL A 88 23.33 3.23 8.00
C VAL A 88 23.66 2.02 7.14
N LEU A 89 23.46 2.13 5.82
CA LEU A 89 23.79 1.05 4.88
C LEU A 89 25.29 0.74 4.87
N ILE A 90 26.14 1.77 4.93
CA ILE A 90 27.60 1.60 4.98
C ILE A 90 28.03 0.91 6.28
N ASN A 91 27.48 1.36 7.41
CA ASN A 91 27.79 0.73 8.69
C ASN A 91 27.38 -0.74 8.70
N GLU A 92 26.20 -1.06 8.22
CA GLU A 92 25.63 -2.39 8.28
C GLU A 92 26.27 -3.36 7.27
N TYR A 93 26.43 -2.93 6.02
CA TYR A 93 26.90 -3.83 4.97
C TYR A 93 28.41 -3.83 4.80
N LEU A 94 29.08 -2.72 5.09
CA LEU A 94 30.53 -2.61 4.97
C LEU A 94 31.26 -2.67 6.32
N MET A 95 30.53 -2.70 7.45
CA MET A 95 31.08 -2.65 8.82
C MET A 95 31.98 -1.43 9.05
N LYS A 96 31.65 -0.30 8.42
CA LYS A 96 32.41 0.96 8.54
C LYS A 96 31.59 1.98 9.32
N GLU A 97 32.21 2.57 10.36
CA GLU A 97 31.62 3.70 11.08
C GLU A 97 31.78 4.98 10.26
N VAL A 98 30.67 5.61 9.87
CA VAL A 98 30.69 6.93 9.23
C VAL A 98 30.64 8.01 10.30
N LYS A 99 31.63 8.90 10.31
CA LYS A 99 31.78 9.98 11.30
C LYS A 99 31.40 11.33 10.69
N GLY A 100 31.11 12.31 11.54
CA GLY A 100 30.76 13.68 11.16
C GLY A 100 29.28 13.97 11.40
N GLU A 101 28.88 15.20 11.14
CA GLU A 101 27.51 15.69 11.24
C GLU A 101 27.16 16.52 9.98
N GLY A 102 25.89 16.56 9.61
CA GLY A 102 25.42 17.34 8.46
C GLY A 102 26.14 16.95 7.14
N ASP A 103 26.68 17.93 6.44
CA ASP A 103 27.34 17.73 5.14
C ASP A 103 28.59 16.85 5.24
N GLU A 104 29.34 16.95 6.35
CA GLU A 104 30.53 16.12 6.59
C GLU A 104 30.16 14.63 6.67
N LEU A 105 29.08 14.29 7.39
CA LEU A 105 28.59 12.93 7.50
C LEU A 105 28.26 12.36 6.11
N ILE A 106 27.52 13.13 5.30
CA ILE A 106 27.11 12.70 3.96
C ILE A 106 28.32 12.55 3.04
N CYS A 107 29.29 13.49 3.06
CA CYS A 107 30.52 13.40 2.27
C CYS A 107 31.33 12.14 2.66
N ASN A 108 31.46 11.86 3.95
CA ASN A 108 32.18 10.68 4.45
C ASN A 108 31.44 9.39 4.06
N ALA A 109 30.11 9.37 4.07
CA ALA A 109 29.32 8.25 3.57
C ALA A 109 29.52 8.08 2.05
N MET A 110 29.42 9.15 1.27
CA MET A 110 29.62 9.12 -0.18
C MET A 110 30.99 8.60 -0.61
N ALA A 111 32.03 8.76 0.22
CA ALA A 111 33.35 8.16 -0.06
C ALA A 111 33.32 6.64 -0.17
N SER A 112 32.36 5.96 0.46
CA SER A 112 32.17 4.50 0.41
C SER A 112 31.11 4.04 -0.59
N MET A 113 30.53 4.95 -1.38
CA MET A 113 29.41 4.65 -2.29
C MET A 113 29.74 3.56 -3.31
N LYS A 114 30.95 3.61 -3.90
CA LYS A 114 31.39 2.58 -4.85
C LYS A 114 31.44 1.20 -4.23
N GLU A 115 32.02 1.09 -3.04
CA GLU A 115 32.14 -0.19 -2.33
C GLU A 115 30.77 -0.73 -1.90
N LEU A 116 29.86 0.16 -1.47
CA LEU A 116 28.47 -0.20 -1.17
C LEU A 116 27.75 -0.72 -2.42
N TYR A 117 27.90 -0.05 -3.55
CA TYR A 117 27.36 -0.50 -4.84
C TYR A 117 27.83 -1.90 -5.19
N GLU A 118 29.15 -2.15 -5.14
CA GLU A 118 29.74 -3.46 -5.45
C GLU A 118 29.21 -4.55 -4.51
N TYR A 119 29.08 -4.26 -3.23
CA TYR A 119 28.53 -5.17 -2.25
C TYR A 119 27.05 -5.49 -2.49
N LEU A 120 26.22 -4.47 -2.68
CA LEU A 120 24.78 -4.64 -2.89
C LEU A 120 24.49 -5.38 -4.19
N LYS A 121 25.22 -5.07 -5.27
CA LYS A 121 25.13 -5.76 -6.54
C LYS A 121 25.47 -7.25 -6.40
N ASP A 122 26.60 -7.57 -5.77
CA ASP A 122 27.01 -8.96 -5.53
C ASP A 122 25.95 -9.73 -4.70
N ARG A 123 25.32 -9.07 -3.73
CA ARG A 123 24.23 -9.65 -2.94
C ARG A 123 22.98 -9.91 -3.76
N ILE A 124 22.55 -8.98 -4.60
CA ILE A 124 21.40 -9.13 -5.52
C ILE A 124 21.64 -10.34 -6.44
N ASP A 125 22.82 -10.42 -7.05
CA ASP A 125 23.19 -11.50 -7.97
C ASP A 125 23.24 -12.85 -7.25
N LYS A 126 23.90 -12.94 -6.10
CA LYS A 126 24.03 -14.19 -5.31
C LYS A 126 22.68 -14.69 -4.76
N GLU A 127 21.77 -13.79 -4.49
CA GLU A 127 20.45 -14.13 -3.96
C GLU A 127 19.42 -14.38 -5.08
N GLY A 128 19.83 -14.28 -6.36
CA GLY A 128 19.01 -14.56 -7.55
C GLY A 128 17.89 -13.54 -7.74
N MET A 129 18.11 -12.28 -7.34
CA MET A 129 17.16 -11.19 -7.48
C MET A 129 17.53 -10.22 -8.61
N ASP A 130 18.48 -10.56 -9.47
CA ASP A 130 18.95 -9.77 -10.60
C ASP A 130 17.82 -9.44 -11.59
N GLU A 131 17.05 -10.43 -12.02
CA GLU A 131 15.86 -10.21 -12.87
C GLU A 131 14.85 -9.27 -12.22
N LEU A 132 14.53 -9.50 -10.94
CA LEU A 132 13.61 -8.64 -10.18
C LEU A 132 14.14 -7.20 -10.10
N TYR A 133 15.44 -7.04 -9.84
CA TYR A 133 16.04 -5.74 -9.70
C TYR A 133 16.09 -4.98 -11.04
N TYR A 134 16.70 -5.58 -12.07
CA TYR A 134 16.97 -4.86 -13.33
C TYR A 134 15.78 -4.78 -14.27
N GLU A 135 14.86 -5.74 -14.25
CA GLU A 135 13.71 -5.77 -15.15
C GLU A 135 12.43 -5.20 -14.54
N VAL A 136 12.36 -5.07 -13.20
CA VAL A 136 11.14 -4.62 -12.52
C VAL A 136 11.42 -3.39 -11.64
N GLU A 137 12.23 -3.53 -10.61
CA GLU A 137 12.35 -2.51 -9.56
C GLU A 137 13.10 -1.26 -10.01
N HIS A 138 14.22 -1.42 -10.69
CA HIS A 138 15.03 -0.32 -11.17
C HIS A 138 14.31 0.52 -12.26
N PRO A 139 13.70 -0.08 -13.31
CA PRO A 139 12.91 0.69 -14.28
C PRO A 139 11.69 1.39 -13.66
N LEU A 140 11.09 0.82 -12.62
CA LEU A 140 9.95 1.40 -11.92
C LEU A 140 10.28 2.74 -11.28
N ILE A 141 11.54 2.99 -10.90
CA ILE A 141 12.00 4.26 -10.31
C ILE A 141 11.64 5.44 -11.22
N SER A 142 12.02 5.38 -12.49
CA SER A 142 11.75 6.45 -13.46
C SER A 142 10.26 6.60 -13.75
N ILE A 143 9.52 5.49 -13.77
CA ILE A 143 8.06 5.50 -13.97
C ILE A 143 7.37 6.22 -12.80
N LEU A 144 7.69 5.86 -11.57
CA LEU A 144 7.11 6.48 -10.38
C LEU A 144 7.48 7.96 -10.27
N SER A 145 8.73 8.30 -10.58
CA SER A 145 9.19 9.70 -10.65
C SER A 145 8.37 10.51 -11.66
N SER A 146 8.15 9.97 -12.87
CA SER A 146 7.31 10.60 -13.88
C SER A 146 5.87 10.79 -13.42
N MET A 147 5.27 9.78 -12.77
CA MET A 147 3.92 9.87 -12.20
C MET A 147 3.82 10.97 -11.14
N GLU A 148 4.81 11.07 -10.26
CA GLU A 148 4.87 12.13 -9.24
C GLU A 148 5.05 13.51 -9.85
N ALA A 149 5.91 13.63 -10.87
CA ALA A 149 6.18 14.90 -11.54
C ALA A 149 4.96 15.41 -12.36
N ILE A 150 4.24 14.53 -13.05
CA ILE A 150 3.04 14.88 -13.82
C ILE A 150 1.86 15.20 -12.88
N GLY A 151 1.70 14.46 -11.80
CA GLY A 151 0.58 14.61 -10.89
C GLY A 151 -0.76 14.19 -11.49
N PHE A 152 -1.84 14.53 -10.80
CA PHE A 152 -3.21 14.21 -11.20
C PHE A 152 -4.09 15.46 -11.07
N ASN A 153 -4.64 15.94 -12.18
CA ASN A 153 -5.44 17.17 -12.19
C ASN A 153 -6.75 17.00 -11.43
N VAL A 154 -7.13 18.06 -10.71
CA VAL A 154 -8.34 18.11 -9.88
C VAL A 154 -9.22 19.29 -10.25
N ASN A 155 -10.49 19.04 -10.46
CA ASN A 155 -11.50 20.08 -10.63
C ASN A 155 -11.81 20.71 -9.27
N ARG A 156 -11.25 21.90 -9.01
CA ARG A 156 -11.42 22.65 -7.75
C ARG A 156 -12.87 23.03 -7.50
N GLU A 157 -13.61 23.46 -8.52
CA GLU A 157 -15.01 23.86 -8.38
C GLU A 157 -15.86 22.69 -7.92
N LYS A 158 -15.69 21.55 -8.55
CA LYS A 158 -16.38 20.31 -8.17
C LYS A 158 -16.01 19.83 -6.77
N LEU A 159 -14.76 20.02 -6.36
CA LEU A 159 -14.32 19.72 -5.00
C LEU A 159 -14.96 20.65 -3.97
N ASP A 160 -15.15 21.94 -4.31
CA ASP A 160 -15.86 22.90 -3.48
C ASP A 160 -17.35 22.57 -3.35
N GLU A 161 -18.01 22.22 -4.46
CA GLU A 161 -19.40 21.72 -4.43
C GLU A 161 -19.55 20.47 -3.55
N LEU A 162 -18.59 19.54 -3.62
CA LEU A 162 -18.58 18.36 -2.77
C LEU A 162 -18.40 18.74 -1.29
N ALA A 163 -17.54 19.70 -0.97
CA ALA A 163 -17.37 20.16 0.41
C ALA A 163 -18.68 20.68 1.02
N VAL A 164 -19.47 21.42 0.24
CA VAL A 164 -20.80 21.89 0.68
C VAL A 164 -21.72 20.70 0.92
N LYS A 165 -21.83 19.77 -0.05
CA LYS A 165 -22.68 18.57 0.08
C LYS A 165 -22.30 17.71 1.29
N PHE A 166 -21.01 17.52 1.54
CA PHE A 166 -20.54 16.75 2.70
C PHE A 166 -20.91 17.45 4.02
N LYS A 167 -20.74 18.77 4.11
CA LYS A 167 -21.10 19.55 5.30
C LYS A 167 -22.61 19.49 5.60
N GLU A 168 -23.44 19.60 4.58
CA GLU A 168 -24.88 19.45 4.70
C GLU A 168 -25.29 18.06 5.19
N GLU A 169 -24.70 17.01 4.59
CA GLU A 169 -24.98 15.62 4.94
C GLU A 169 -24.51 15.28 6.35
N ILE A 170 -23.33 15.76 6.75
CA ILE A 170 -22.80 15.62 8.12
C ILE A 170 -23.75 16.28 9.12
N SER A 171 -24.16 17.54 8.85
CA SER A 171 -25.05 18.28 9.73
C SER A 171 -26.44 17.64 9.83
N ARG A 172 -26.96 17.10 8.73
CA ARG A 172 -28.22 16.36 8.72
C ARG A 172 -28.15 15.12 9.58
N THR A 173 -27.11 14.30 9.35
CA THR A 173 -26.90 13.05 10.09
C THR A 173 -26.65 13.29 11.58
N GLU A 174 -25.94 14.35 11.92
CA GLU A 174 -25.71 14.78 13.30
C GLU A 174 -27.03 15.10 14.02
N LYS A 175 -27.93 15.87 13.39
CA LYS A 175 -29.25 16.14 13.94
C LYS A 175 -30.08 14.87 14.14
N GLU A 176 -30.12 13.99 13.15
CA GLU A 176 -30.80 12.69 13.26
C GLU A 176 -30.26 11.84 14.43
N ILE A 177 -28.94 11.88 14.69
CA ILE A 177 -28.34 11.19 15.84
C ILE A 177 -28.80 11.83 17.15
N TYR A 178 -28.81 13.16 17.24
CA TYR A 178 -29.24 13.87 18.45
C TYR A 178 -30.74 13.64 18.74
N GLU A 179 -31.57 13.64 17.73
CA GLU A 179 -33.01 13.29 17.87
C GLU A 179 -33.18 11.85 18.40
N LEU A 180 -32.44 10.87 17.84
CA LEU A 180 -32.52 9.48 18.29
C LEU A 180 -31.93 9.27 19.69
N CYS A 181 -31.00 10.11 20.11
CA CYS A 181 -30.41 10.05 21.46
C CYS A 181 -31.09 10.96 22.46
N GLU A 182 -32.01 11.87 22.02
CA GLU A 182 -32.62 12.92 22.85
C GLU A 182 -31.59 13.77 23.63
N GLU A 183 -30.42 14.00 23.00
CA GLU A 183 -29.31 14.72 23.61
C GLU A 183 -28.27 15.11 22.57
N GLU A 184 -27.72 16.32 22.68
CA GLU A 184 -26.56 16.78 21.91
C GLU A 184 -25.27 16.40 22.62
N PHE A 185 -24.33 15.82 21.89
CA PHE A 185 -23.02 15.41 22.40
C PHE A 185 -21.98 15.35 21.27
N ASN A 186 -20.70 15.29 21.62
CA ASN A 186 -19.66 15.11 20.59
C ASN A 186 -19.59 13.66 20.12
N ILE A 187 -20.17 13.38 18.93
CA ILE A 187 -20.25 12.05 18.31
C ILE A 187 -18.82 11.50 17.98
N SER A 188 -17.87 12.41 17.71
CA SER A 188 -16.48 12.04 17.46
C SER A 188 -15.70 11.70 18.74
N SER A 189 -16.25 12.01 19.93
CA SER A 189 -15.64 11.65 21.20
C SER A 189 -16.00 10.22 21.62
N PRO A 190 -15.05 9.25 21.64
CA PRO A 190 -15.35 7.87 22.05
C PRO A 190 -15.92 7.78 23.48
N LYS A 191 -15.50 8.71 24.35
CA LYS A 191 -15.95 8.76 25.75
C LYS A 191 -17.41 9.19 25.86
N GLN A 192 -17.80 10.25 25.16
CA GLN A 192 -19.19 10.74 25.18
C GLN A 192 -20.11 9.75 24.45
N LEU A 193 -19.72 9.31 23.26
CA LEU A 193 -20.48 8.30 22.52
C LEU A 193 -20.65 7.00 23.32
N GLY A 194 -19.62 6.54 24.02
CA GLY A 194 -19.71 5.35 24.86
C GLY A 194 -20.71 5.51 26.00
N LYS A 195 -20.82 6.67 26.64
CA LYS A 195 -21.85 6.95 27.64
C LYS A 195 -23.27 6.91 27.05
N ILE A 196 -23.45 7.56 25.90
CA ILE A 196 -24.76 7.55 25.24
C ILE A 196 -25.18 6.14 24.88
N LEU A 197 -24.32 5.35 24.21
CA LEU A 197 -24.68 4.02 23.75
C LEU A 197 -24.91 3.03 24.88
N PHE A 198 -24.05 3.04 25.91
CA PHE A 198 -24.03 1.97 26.92
C PHE A 198 -24.66 2.35 28.28
N GLU A 199 -24.78 3.64 28.60
CA GLU A 199 -25.39 4.11 29.85
C GLU A 199 -26.77 4.70 29.65
N LYS A 200 -27.01 5.47 28.54
CA LYS A 200 -28.32 6.09 28.27
C LYS A 200 -29.24 5.17 27.46
N LEU A 201 -28.73 4.60 26.36
CA LEU A 201 -29.50 3.72 25.48
C LEU A 201 -29.46 2.24 25.91
N ASP A 202 -28.75 1.92 26.99
CA ASP A 202 -28.61 0.59 27.59
C ASP A 202 -28.27 -0.54 26.59
N LEU A 203 -27.42 -0.21 25.58
CA LEU A 203 -26.98 -1.19 24.61
C LEU A 203 -25.97 -2.17 25.23
N PRO A 204 -25.91 -3.44 24.75
CA PRO A 204 -25.01 -4.43 25.33
C PRO A 204 -23.54 -4.04 25.14
N VAL A 205 -22.77 -4.07 26.22
CA VAL A 205 -21.34 -3.76 26.21
C VAL A 205 -20.55 -4.91 25.59
N ILE A 206 -20.05 -4.74 24.36
CA ILE A 206 -19.29 -5.74 23.64
C ILE A 206 -17.82 -5.78 24.10
N LYS A 207 -17.20 -4.60 24.32
CA LYS A 207 -15.78 -4.51 24.66
C LYS A 207 -15.52 -3.27 25.53
N LYS A 208 -14.67 -3.43 26.55
CA LYS A 208 -14.13 -2.32 27.34
C LYS A 208 -12.66 -2.07 27.01
N THR A 209 -12.22 -0.83 27.13
CA THR A 209 -10.84 -0.41 27.05
C THR A 209 -10.34 0.01 28.42
N LYS A 210 -9.05 0.32 28.57
CA LYS A 210 -8.48 0.85 29.82
C LYS A 210 -9.13 2.18 30.25
N THR A 211 -9.70 2.93 29.30
CA THR A 211 -10.24 4.29 29.51
C THR A 211 -11.76 4.36 29.42
N GLY A 212 -12.47 3.23 29.26
CA GLY A 212 -13.93 3.18 29.17
C GLY A 212 -14.46 2.19 28.16
N TYR A 213 -15.61 2.50 27.56
CA TYR A 213 -16.25 1.66 26.54
C TYR A 213 -15.55 1.78 25.18
N SER A 214 -15.41 0.66 24.48
CA SER A 214 -14.96 0.69 23.08
C SER A 214 -16.13 1.05 22.16
N THR A 215 -15.90 2.02 21.27
CA THR A 215 -16.84 2.41 20.21
C THR A 215 -16.18 2.29 18.82
N ASN A 216 -15.25 1.33 18.66
CA ASN A 216 -14.60 1.07 17.37
C ASN A 216 -15.59 0.47 16.36
N ALA A 217 -15.21 0.41 15.09
CA ALA A 217 -16.06 -0.09 14.00
C ALA A 217 -16.61 -1.50 14.29
N GLU A 218 -15.77 -2.43 14.75
CA GLU A 218 -16.16 -3.81 15.09
C GLU A 218 -17.25 -3.86 16.17
N VAL A 219 -17.16 -2.99 17.19
CA VAL A 219 -18.17 -2.91 18.26
C VAL A 219 -19.48 -2.34 17.72
N LEU A 220 -19.41 -1.28 16.92
CA LEU A 220 -20.59 -0.66 16.32
C LEU A 220 -21.30 -1.60 15.33
N GLU A 221 -20.55 -2.33 14.50
CA GLU A 221 -21.11 -3.33 13.60
C GLU A 221 -21.91 -4.42 14.32
N LYS A 222 -21.42 -4.91 15.48
CA LYS A 222 -22.14 -5.87 16.32
C LYS A 222 -23.39 -5.31 17.00
N LEU A 223 -23.48 -3.98 17.06
CA LEU A 223 -24.64 -3.26 17.65
C LEU A 223 -25.63 -2.76 16.59
N MET A 224 -25.36 -2.95 15.30
CA MET A 224 -26.13 -2.37 14.20
C MET A 224 -27.63 -2.71 14.28
N ASP A 225 -27.96 -3.96 14.62
CA ASP A 225 -29.34 -4.43 14.72
C ASP A 225 -30.02 -4.08 16.08
N LYS A 226 -29.31 -3.42 17.00
CA LYS A 226 -29.81 -3.16 18.35
C LYS A 226 -30.50 -1.82 18.50
N HIS A 227 -30.09 -0.81 17.74
CA HIS A 227 -30.70 0.52 17.78
C HIS A 227 -30.42 1.28 16.48
N PRO A 228 -31.42 2.02 15.90
CA PRO A 228 -31.24 2.75 14.63
C PRO A 228 -30.11 3.78 14.66
N VAL A 229 -29.79 4.36 15.82
CA VAL A 229 -28.71 5.32 15.96
C VAL A 229 -27.35 4.77 15.59
N VAL A 230 -27.12 3.45 15.75
CA VAL A 230 -25.82 2.84 15.49
C VAL A 230 -25.45 2.92 14.01
N GLU A 231 -26.38 2.65 13.13
CA GLU A 231 -26.21 2.80 11.69
C GLU A 231 -25.87 4.27 11.32
N LYS A 232 -26.60 5.23 11.91
CA LYS A 232 -26.34 6.67 11.71
C LYS A 232 -24.96 7.09 12.21
N ILE A 233 -24.50 6.56 13.34
CA ILE A 233 -23.16 6.85 13.88
C ILE A 233 -22.07 6.28 12.97
N ILE A 234 -22.23 5.05 12.46
CA ILE A 234 -21.30 4.46 11.51
C ILE A 234 -21.21 5.34 10.26
N TYR A 235 -22.35 5.73 9.71
CA TYR A 235 -22.43 6.59 8.53
C TYR A 235 -21.83 7.98 8.80
N TYR A 236 -22.15 8.64 9.91
CA TYR A 236 -21.57 9.92 10.32
C TYR A 236 -20.05 9.88 10.37
N ARG A 237 -19.48 8.88 11.02
CA ARG A 237 -18.02 8.72 11.12
C ARG A 237 -17.39 8.51 9.76
N GLN A 238 -18.05 7.76 8.90
CA GLN A 238 -17.59 7.52 7.54
C GLN A 238 -17.57 8.80 6.70
N ILE A 239 -18.68 9.53 6.63
CA ILE A 239 -18.75 10.78 5.84
C ILE A 239 -17.84 11.87 6.39
N THR A 240 -17.72 11.98 7.72
CA THR A 240 -16.79 12.92 8.36
C THR A 240 -15.34 12.61 8.02
N LYS A 241 -14.96 11.33 8.04
CA LYS A 241 -13.61 10.89 7.63
C LYS A 241 -13.37 11.17 6.14
N LEU A 242 -14.34 10.89 5.28
CA LEU A 242 -14.24 11.17 3.85
C LEU A 242 -14.05 12.66 3.58
N ASN A 243 -14.86 13.50 4.24
CA ASN A 243 -14.76 14.94 4.11
C ASN A 243 -13.38 15.45 4.56
N SER A 244 -12.94 15.10 5.77
CA SER A 244 -11.68 15.60 6.31
C SER A 244 -10.45 15.11 5.52
N THR A 245 -10.45 13.85 5.10
CA THR A 245 -9.28 13.24 4.45
C THR A 245 -9.21 13.54 2.96
N TYR A 246 -10.35 13.44 2.26
CA TYR A 246 -10.37 13.49 0.80
C TYR A 246 -11.01 14.76 0.22
N VAL A 247 -11.87 15.46 0.93
CA VAL A 247 -12.41 16.71 0.41
C VAL A 247 -11.55 17.88 0.89
N GLU A 248 -11.50 18.11 2.19
CA GLU A 248 -10.66 19.20 2.74
C GLU A 248 -9.16 18.89 2.62
N GLY A 249 -8.77 17.62 2.78
CA GLY A 249 -7.37 17.21 2.64
C GLY A 249 -6.81 17.43 1.22
N LEU A 250 -7.58 17.09 0.18
CA LEU A 250 -7.15 17.31 -1.21
C LEU A 250 -7.00 18.79 -1.54
N LYS A 251 -7.89 19.67 -1.03
CA LYS A 251 -7.78 21.12 -1.25
C LYS A 251 -6.44 21.71 -0.81
N ASN A 252 -5.86 21.16 0.26
CA ASN A 252 -4.63 21.66 0.84
C ASN A 252 -3.36 21.20 0.10
N VAL A 253 -3.49 20.21 -0.79
CA VAL A 253 -2.37 19.59 -1.51
C VAL A 253 -2.45 19.75 -3.03
N ILE A 254 -3.42 20.52 -3.53
CA ILE A 254 -3.48 20.91 -4.94
C ILE A 254 -2.43 22.00 -5.16
N ASP A 255 -1.45 21.73 -6.01
CA ASP A 255 -0.38 22.64 -6.34
C ASP A 255 -0.83 23.78 -7.29
N GLU A 256 0.06 24.71 -7.63
CA GLU A 256 -0.23 25.86 -8.48
C GLU A 256 -0.66 25.48 -9.91
N ASP A 257 -0.19 24.33 -10.40
CA ASP A 257 -0.57 23.76 -11.71
C ASP A 257 -1.95 23.11 -11.75
N GLY A 258 -2.65 23.04 -10.58
CA GLY A 258 -3.96 22.43 -10.45
C GLY A 258 -3.93 20.92 -10.27
N ALA A 259 -2.75 20.33 -10.15
CA ALA A 259 -2.56 18.90 -9.93
C ALA A 259 -2.25 18.54 -8.47
N ILE A 260 -2.39 17.28 -8.15
CA ILE A 260 -1.94 16.66 -6.89
C ILE A 260 -0.75 15.75 -7.23
N HIS A 261 0.39 16.01 -6.60
CA HIS A 261 1.63 15.26 -6.73
C HIS A 261 1.81 14.32 -5.54
N SER A 262 1.07 13.20 -5.56
CA SER A 262 1.16 12.18 -4.50
C SER A 262 2.49 11.44 -4.60
N SER A 263 3.10 11.12 -3.46
CA SER A 263 4.31 10.30 -3.42
C SER A 263 3.96 8.82 -3.50
N PHE A 264 4.58 8.08 -4.43
CA PHE A 264 4.46 6.65 -4.59
C PHE A 264 5.71 5.95 -4.05
N ASN A 265 5.58 5.34 -2.87
CA ASN A 265 6.72 4.75 -2.17
C ASN A 265 6.93 3.30 -2.58
N GLN A 266 8.11 3.00 -3.13
CA GLN A 266 8.50 1.68 -3.60
C GLN A 266 9.11 0.82 -2.47
N THR A 267 9.69 1.42 -1.45
CA THR A 267 10.55 0.76 -0.46
C THR A 267 9.96 0.73 0.96
N VAL A 268 8.63 0.85 1.09
CA VAL A 268 7.96 0.94 2.40
C VAL A 268 7.28 -0.36 2.82
N THR A 269 6.65 -1.07 1.88
CA THR A 269 5.92 -2.29 2.22
C THR A 269 6.83 -3.51 2.20
N THR A 270 6.63 -4.46 3.11
CA THR A 270 7.40 -5.72 3.12
C THR A 270 6.99 -6.71 2.03
N THR A 271 5.96 -6.38 1.24
CA THR A 271 5.36 -7.26 0.22
C THR A 271 5.69 -6.88 -1.21
N GLY A 272 6.41 -5.79 -1.44
CA GLY A 272 6.66 -5.25 -2.78
C GLY A 272 5.50 -4.43 -3.36
N ARG A 273 4.40 -4.24 -2.61
CA ARG A 273 3.33 -3.34 -3.04
C ARG A 273 3.78 -1.89 -2.89
N LEU A 274 3.35 -1.02 -3.79
CA LEU A 274 3.51 0.42 -3.64
C LEU A 274 2.61 0.94 -2.51
N SER A 275 3.04 1.99 -1.85
CA SER A 275 2.16 2.80 -0.99
C SER A 275 2.10 4.23 -1.51
N SER A 276 1.00 4.92 -1.24
CA SER A 276 0.79 6.31 -1.64
C SER A 276 0.63 7.18 -0.40
N THR A 277 1.34 8.31 -0.38
CA THR A 277 1.31 9.30 0.71
C THR A 277 1.24 10.71 0.14
N GLU A 278 0.75 11.66 0.92
CA GLU A 278 0.73 13.10 0.63
C GLU A 278 0.04 13.50 -0.69
N PRO A 279 -1.22 13.09 -0.92
CA PRO A 279 -2.12 12.30 -0.09
C PRO A 279 -2.12 10.81 -0.44
N ASN A 280 -2.70 9.95 0.43
CA ASN A 280 -2.90 8.55 0.09
C ASN A 280 -4.10 8.39 -0.87
N LEU A 281 -3.83 8.28 -2.17
CA LEU A 281 -4.84 8.11 -3.22
C LEU A 281 -5.37 6.67 -3.32
N GLN A 282 -4.65 5.67 -2.79
CA GLN A 282 -5.04 4.26 -2.88
C GLN A 282 -6.26 3.91 -1.99
N ASN A 283 -6.53 4.73 -0.98
CA ASN A 283 -7.60 4.48 0.00
C ASN A 283 -8.90 5.24 -0.27
N ILE A 284 -9.08 5.85 -1.45
CA ILE A 284 -10.32 6.51 -1.83
C ILE A 284 -11.42 5.44 -2.01
N PRO A 285 -12.50 5.45 -1.21
CA PRO A 285 -13.50 4.38 -1.23
C PRO A 285 -14.27 4.32 -2.53
N VAL A 286 -14.59 3.09 -2.98
CA VAL A 286 -15.42 2.82 -4.17
C VAL A 286 -16.81 2.30 -3.84
N LYS A 287 -16.99 1.72 -2.63
CA LYS A 287 -18.24 1.05 -2.25
C LYS A 287 -19.40 2.02 -2.01
N TYR A 288 -19.11 3.22 -1.51
CA TYR A 288 -20.11 4.19 -1.09
C TYR A 288 -20.27 5.26 -2.17
N GLU A 289 -21.49 5.76 -2.32
CA GLU A 289 -21.82 6.79 -3.29
C GLU A 289 -20.95 8.04 -3.12
N MET A 290 -20.84 8.53 -1.89
CA MET A 290 -19.99 9.69 -1.57
C MET A 290 -18.51 9.47 -1.91
N GLY A 291 -17.99 8.25 -1.75
CA GLY A 291 -16.63 7.93 -2.17
C GLY A 291 -16.46 7.95 -3.70
N ARG A 292 -17.47 7.49 -4.43
CA ARG A 292 -17.48 7.58 -5.90
C ARG A 292 -17.54 9.03 -6.40
N GLU A 293 -18.26 9.91 -5.69
CA GLU A 293 -18.29 11.33 -6.02
C GLU A 293 -16.91 12.00 -5.87
N ILE A 294 -16.14 11.63 -4.83
CA ILE A 294 -14.76 12.11 -4.66
C ILE A 294 -13.90 11.72 -5.88
N ARG A 295 -14.03 10.50 -6.42
CA ARG A 295 -13.27 10.09 -7.61
C ARG A 295 -13.56 10.93 -8.85
N LYS A 296 -14.73 11.50 -8.96
CA LYS A 296 -15.14 12.35 -10.10
C LYS A 296 -14.47 13.72 -10.10
N VAL A 297 -13.77 14.13 -9.03
CA VAL A 297 -13.02 15.38 -9.03
C VAL A 297 -11.71 15.29 -9.81
N PHE A 298 -11.20 14.06 -10.00
CA PHE A 298 -10.01 13.84 -10.82
C PHE A 298 -10.38 13.93 -12.29
N ILE A 299 -9.66 14.74 -13.04
CA ILE A 299 -9.92 15.04 -14.44
C ILE A 299 -8.62 14.85 -15.26
N PRO A 300 -8.72 14.61 -16.58
CA PRO A 300 -7.55 14.64 -17.45
C PRO A 300 -6.93 16.04 -17.53
N GLN A 301 -5.69 16.14 -17.98
CA GLN A 301 -4.97 17.41 -18.12
C GLN A 301 -5.66 18.32 -19.15
N GLU A 302 -5.97 17.77 -20.30
CA GLU A 302 -6.62 18.48 -21.40
C GLU A 302 -8.05 18.02 -21.58
N SER A 303 -8.92 18.91 -22.07
CA SER A 303 -10.32 18.60 -22.32
C SER A 303 -10.55 17.55 -23.40
N THR A 304 -9.57 17.30 -24.23
CA THR A 304 -9.54 16.28 -25.29
C THR A 304 -9.12 14.91 -24.80
N ASP A 305 -8.54 14.84 -23.59
CA ASP A 305 -7.98 13.62 -23.03
C ASP A 305 -9.04 12.83 -22.27
N VAL A 306 -8.70 11.58 -21.97
CA VAL A 306 -9.54 10.69 -21.16
C VAL A 306 -8.71 10.02 -20.06
N LEU A 307 -9.36 9.75 -18.93
CA LEU A 307 -8.76 8.90 -17.90
C LEU A 307 -9.00 7.43 -18.27
N LEU A 308 -7.93 6.70 -18.55
CA LEU A 308 -7.97 5.27 -18.76
C LEU A 308 -7.69 4.53 -17.45
N SER A 309 -8.64 3.68 -17.03
CA SER A 309 -8.46 2.81 -15.86
C SER A 309 -8.33 1.37 -16.33
N CYS A 310 -7.19 0.75 -16.01
CA CYS A 310 -6.93 -0.66 -16.28
C CYS A 310 -6.64 -1.40 -14.99
N ASP A 311 -7.20 -2.61 -14.84
CA ASP A 311 -6.96 -3.46 -13.67
C ASP A 311 -6.81 -4.92 -14.11
N TYR A 312 -5.97 -5.65 -13.39
CA TYR A 312 -5.80 -7.08 -13.64
C TYR A 312 -6.99 -7.88 -13.09
N SER A 313 -7.54 -8.77 -13.90
CA SER A 313 -8.60 -9.66 -13.47
C SER A 313 -8.06 -10.78 -12.58
N GLN A 314 -8.34 -10.71 -11.28
CA GLN A 314 -8.07 -11.78 -10.30
C GLN A 314 -6.60 -12.24 -10.27
N ILE A 315 -5.65 -11.30 -10.38
CA ILE A 315 -4.22 -11.62 -10.56
C ILE A 315 -3.67 -12.51 -9.44
N GLU A 316 -4.07 -12.27 -8.19
CA GLU A 316 -3.60 -13.04 -7.04
C GLU A 316 -4.00 -14.52 -7.13
N LEU A 317 -5.22 -14.82 -7.57
CA LEU A 317 -5.68 -16.20 -7.78
C LEU A 317 -4.99 -16.85 -9.00
N ARG A 318 -4.65 -16.08 -10.03
CA ARG A 318 -3.88 -16.58 -11.20
C ARG A 318 -2.46 -16.93 -10.80
N VAL A 319 -1.81 -16.09 -10.00
CA VAL A 319 -0.48 -16.37 -9.45
C VAL A 319 -0.52 -17.59 -8.54
N LEU A 320 -1.52 -17.70 -7.66
CA LEU A 320 -1.70 -18.88 -6.81
C LEU A 320 -1.89 -20.16 -7.64
N ALA A 321 -2.71 -20.11 -8.70
CA ALA A 321 -2.92 -21.24 -9.61
C ALA A 321 -1.60 -21.69 -10.26
N HIS A 322 -0.79 -20.73 -10.70
CA HIS A 322 0.53 -20.98 -11.29
C HIS A 322 1.49 -21.61 -10.29
N MET A 323 1.66 -20.99 -9.14
CA MET A 323 2.62 -21.44 -8.11
C MET A 323 2.26 -22.80 -7.50
N SER A 324 0.96 -23.09 -7.33
CA SER A 324 0.49 -24.37 -6.81
C SER A 324 0.43 -25.47 -7.88
N ASP A 325 0.54 -25.14 -9.15
CA ASP A 325 0.27 -26.04 -10.30
C ASP A 325 -1.08 -26.75 -10.19
N ASP A 326 -2.11 -26.08 -9.67
CA ASP A 326 -3.45 -26.64 -9.54
C ASP A 326 -4.15 -26.63 -10.89
N LYS A 327 -4.27 -27.82 -11.49
CA LYS A 327 -4.82 -27.97 -12.87
C LYS A 327 -6.27 -27.51 -12.98
N ASN A 328 -7.07 -27.71 -11.91
CA ASN A 328 -8.47 -27.31 -11.92
C ASN A 328 -8.62 -25.79 -11.94
N MET A 329 -7.77 -25.08 -11.19
CA MET A 329 -7.79 -23.63 -11.17
C MET A 329 -7.17 -23.02 -12.44
N ILE A 330 -6.08 -23.59 -12.96
CA ILE A 330 -5.48 -23.19 -14.25
C ILE A 330 -6.49 -23.36 -15.38
N ASP A 331 -7.16 -24.51 -15.43
CA ASP A 331 -8.18 -24.79 -16.44
C ASP A 331 -9.36 -23.81 -16.37
N ALA A 332 -9.83 -23.49 -15.17
CA ALA A 332 -10.87 -22.49 -14.97
C ALA A 332 -10.50 -21.12 -15.55
N PHE A 333 -9.25 -20.69 -15.38
CA PHE A 333 -8.76 -19.42 -15.93
C PHE A 333 -8.56 -19.46 -17.45
N ASN A 334 -8.04 -20.56 -17.98
CA ASN A 334 -7.85 -20.73 -19.43
C ASN A 334 -9.18 -20.71 -20.20
N HIS A 335 -10.25 -21.21 -19.61
CA HIS A 335 -11.60 -21.17 -20.19
C HIS A 335 -12.39 -19.90 -19.82
N HIS A 336 -11.71 -18.84 -19.32
CA HIS A 336 -12.34 -17.58 -18.93
C HIS A 336 -13.53 -17.73 -17.99
N SER A 337 -13.55 -18.79 -17.18
CA SER A 337 -14.63 -19.05 -16.19
C SER A 337 -14.54 -18.04 -15.06
N ASP A 338 -15.69 -17.54 -14.59
CA ASP A 338 -15.77 -16.77 -13.36
C ASP A 338 -15.53 -17.71 -12.17
N ILE A 339 -14.31 -17.70 -11.63
CA ILE A 339 -13.91 -18.59 -10.54
C ILE A 339 -14.77 -18.39 -9.29
N HIS A 340 -15.27 -17.18 -9.05
CA HIS A 340 -16.13 -16.93 -7.88
C HIS A 340 -17.51 -17.57 -8.06
N THR A 341 -18.06 -17.50 -9.27
CA THR A 341 -19.32 -18.18 -9.60
C THR A 341 -19.16 -19.70 -9.56
N LYS A 342 -18.04 -20.21 -10.08
CA LYS A 342 -17.73 -21.64 -10.05
C LYS A 342 -17.57 -22.16 -8.61
N THR A 343 -16.80 -21.45 -7.79
CA THR A 343 -16.68 -21.76 -6.35
C THR A 343 -18.02 -21.67 -5.64
N ALA A 344 -18.87 -20.68 -5.97
CA ALA A 344 -20.20 -20.56 -5.38
C ALA A 344 -21.10 -21.75 -5.73
N SER A 345 -21.13 -22.17 -6.99
CA SER A 345 -21.86 -23.34 -7.44
C SER A 345 -21.52 -24.60 -6.62
N GLU A 346 -20.24 -24.81 -6.35
CA GLU A 346 -19.74 -25.96 -5.62
C GLU A 346 -19.98 -25.86 -4.11
N VAL A 347 -19.68 -24.72 -3.50
CA VAL A 347 -19.85 -24.47 -2.07
C VAL A 347 -21.32 -24.54 -1.66
N PHE A 348 -22.23 -23.99 -2.49
CA PHE A 348 -23.66 -23.97 -2.21
C PHE A 348 -24.41 -25.17 -2.85
N LYS A 349 -23.70 -26.03 -3.60
CA LYS A 349 -24.22 -27.21 -4.28
C LYS A 349 -25.42 -26.89 -5.19
N VAL A 350 -25.30 -25.82 -5.96
CA VAL A 350 -26.29 -25.36 -6.95
C VAL A 350 -25.68 -25.29 -8.36
N PRO A 351 -26.48 -25.47 -9.43
CA PRO A 351 -26.01 -25.23 -10.79
C PRO A 351 -25.44 -23.80 -10.95
N VAL A 352 -24.49 -23.60 -11.87
CA VAL A 352 -23.84 -22.31 -12.12
C VAL A 352 -24.86 -21.22 -12.45
N GLU A 353 -25.92 -21.57 -13.17
CA GLU A 353 -27.01 -20.69 -13.60
C GLU A 353 -27.90 -20.22 -12.45
N GLU A 354 -27.90 -20.95 -11.33
CA GLU A 354 -28.67 -20.64 -10.11
C GLU A 354 -27.85 -19.87 -9.07
N VAL A 355 -26.58 -19.58 -9.34
CA VAL A 355 -25.72 -18.82 -8.43
C VAL A 355 -26.20 -17.38 -8.31
N THR A 356 -26.69 -17.02 -7.14
CA THR A 356 -27.13 -15.66 -6.84
C THR A 356 -25.93 -14.70 -6.64
N PRO A 357 -26.11 -13.38 -6.80
CA PRO A 357 -25.06 -12.39 -6.48
C PRO A 357 -24.51 -12.50 -5.05
N LEU A 358 -25.37 -12.87 -4.09
CA LEU A 358 -24.98 -13.08 -2.70
C LEU A 358 -24.07 -14.30 -2.54
N MET A 359 -24.43 -15.43 -3.18
CA MET A 359 -23.59 -16.65 -3.19
C MET A 359 -22.22 -16.37 -3.81
N ARG A 360 -22.21 -15.69 -4.96
CA ARG A 360 -20.97 -15.27 -5.62
C ARG A 360 -20.11 -14.36 -4.74
N SER A 361 -20.73 -13.41 -4.03
CA SER A 361 -20.02 -12.52 -3.08
C SER A 361 -19.41 -13.30 -1.91
N ARG A 362 -20.15 -14.27 -1.36
CA ARG A 362 -19.64 -15.16 -0.29
C ARG A 362 -18.49 -16.04 -0.79
N ALA A 363 -18.61 -16.63 -1.97
CA ALA A 363 -17.54 -17.41 -2.58
C ALA A 363 -16.29 -16.55 -2.87
N LYS A 364 -16.47 -15.30 -3.25
CA LYS A 364 -15.38 -14.34 -3.38
C LYS A 364 -14.64 -14.17 -2.06
N ALA A 365 -15.35 -14.02 -0.95
CA ALA A 365 -14.73 -13.93 0.38
C ALA A 365 -14.00 -15.22 0.78
N VAL A 366 -14.53 -16.40 0.42
CA VAL A 366 -13.83 -17.68 0.62
C VAL A 366 -12.54 -17.73 -0.19
N ASN A 367 -12.60 -17.44 -1.50
CA ASN A 367 -11.44 -17.48 -2.39
C ASN A 367 -10.30 -16.57 -1.89
N PHE A 368 -10.60 -15.31 -1.59
CA PHE A 368 -9.60 -14.38 -1.08
C PHE A 368 -9.17 -14.72 0.34
N GLY A 369 -10.11 -15.11 1.20
CA GLY A 369 -9.80 -15.50 2.57
C GLY A 369 -8.77 -16.64 2.62
N ILE A 370 -8.91 -17.64 1.77
CA ILE A 370 -7.98 -18.78 1.71
C ILE A 370 -6.59 -18.33 1.25
N VAL A 371 -6.49 -17.49 0.22
CA VAL A 371 -5.22 -16.92 -0.24
C VAL A 371 -4.50 -16.19 0.88
N TYR A 372 -5.25 -15.44 1.70
CA TYR A 372 -4.69 -14.70 2.83
C TYR A 372 -4.61 -15.49 4.14
N GLY A 373 -4.82 -16.80 4.09
CA GLY A 373 -4.69 -17.67 5.25
C GLY A 373 -5.74 -17.45 6.33
N ILE A 374 -6.98 -17.16 5.93
CA ILE A 374 -8.10 -17.00 6.87
C ILE A 374 -8.36 -18.29 7.65
N SER A 375 -8.72 -18.17 8.93
CA SER A 375 -9.20 -19.32 9.72
C SER A 375 -10.70 -19.52 9.52
N ASP A 376 -11.17 -20.74 9.81
CA ASP A 376 -12.60 -21.07 9.85
C ASP A 376 -13.39 -20.14 10.78
N PHE A 377 -12.79 -19.74 11.90
CA PHE A 377 -13.37 -18.75 12.81
C PHE A 377 -13.51 -17.37 12.16
N SER A 378 -12.44 -16.84 11.54
CA SER A 378 -12.50 -15.51 10.90
C SER A 378 -13.46 -15.53 9.72
N LEU A 379 -13.44 -16.59 8.89
CA LEU A 379 -14.36 -16.75 7.76
C LEU A 379 -15.83 -16.80 8.24
N SER A 380 -16.10 -17.47 9.37
CA SER A 380 -17.46 -17.52 9.93
C SER A 380 -17.98 -16.14 10.35
N GLN A 381 -17.10 -15.31 10.90
CA GLN A 381 -17.46 -13.93 11.26
C GLN A 381 -17.73 -13.06 10.01
N ASP A 382 -16.87 -13.17 9.00
CA ASP A 382 -16.98 -12.37 7.76
C ASP A 382 -18.26 -12.71 6.98
N LEU A 383 -18.63 -14.00 6.93
CA LEU A 383 -19.81 -14.47 6.22
C LEU A 383 -21.10 -14.49 7.06
N LYS A 384 -21.00 -14.21 8.37
CA LYS A 384 -22.10 -14.32 9.35
C LYS A 384 -22.76 -15.71 9.31
N ILE A 385 -21.93 -16.76 9.32
CA ILE A 385 -22.34 -18.17 9.34
C ILE A 385 -21.72 -18.87 10.56
N THR A 386 -22.10 -20.11 10.81
CA THR A 386 -21.49 -20.90 11.87
C THR A 386 -20.05 -21.29 11.52
N ARG A 387 -19.21 -21.49 12.53
CA ARG A 387 -17.83 -21.96 12.32
C ARG A 387 -17.79 -23.32 11.60
N LYS A 388 -18.79 -24.17 11.83
CA LYS A 388 -18.92 -25.47 11.17
C LYS A 388 -19.14 -25.29 9.66
N GLU A 389 -20.07 -24.42 9.27
CA GLU A 389 -20.32 -24.10 7.87
C GLU A 389 -19.08 -23.48 7.20
N ALA A 390 -18.38 -22.59 7.89
CA ALA A 390 -17.14 -21.99 7.36
C ALA A 390 -16.06 -23.07 7.12
N ALA A 391 -15.91 -24.02 8.05
CA ALA A 391 -14.99 -25.14 7.90
C ALA A 391 -15.39 -26.05 6.71
N GLU A 392 -16.69 -26.34 6.54
CA GLU A 392 -17.21 -27.12 5.40
C GLU A 392 -16.93 -26.39 4.07
N TYR A 393 -17.11 -25.07 4.00
CA TYR A 393 -16.79 -24.29 2.79
C TYR A 393 -15.31 -24.37 2.44
N MET A 394 -14.41 -24.28 3.44
CA MET A 394 -12.97 -24.42 3.22
C MET A 394 -12.60 -25.84 2.76
N GLU A 395 -13.24 -26.88 3.32
CA GLU A 395 -13.01 -28.26 2.92
C GLU A 395 -13.42 -28.49 1.45
N ILE A 396 -14.63 -28.07 1.05
CA ILE A 396 -15.11 -28.15 -0.34
C ILE A 396 -14.14 -27.43 -1.28
N TYR A 397 -13.65 -26.25 -0.90
CA TYR A 397 -12.67 -25.50 -1.70
C TYR A 397 -11.37 -26.29 -1.90
N PHE A 398 -10.82 -26.87 -0.83
CA PHE A 398 -9.57 -27.63 -0.91
C PHE A 398 -9.73 -28.99 -1.60
N ASP A 399 -10.92 -29.60 -1.54
CA ASP A 399 -11.25 -30.79 -2.31
C ASP A 399 -11.28 -30.47 -3.82
N ARG A 400 -11.76 -29.29 -4.16
CA ARG A 400 -11.79 -28.82 -5.54
C ARG A 400 -10.40 -28.42 -6.07
N TYR A 401 -9.58 -27.82 -5.21
CA TYR A 401 -8.25 -27.32 -5.53
C TYR A 401 -7.19 -27.96 -4.62
N PRO A 402 -6.94 -29.26 -4.76
CA PRO A 402 -6.13 -30.01 -3.80
C PRO A 402 -4.67 -29.60 -3.78
N LYS A 403 -4.12 -29.13 -4.91
CA LYS A 403 -2.75 -28.65 -4.99
C LYS A 403 -2.52 -27.36 -4.22
N ILE A 404 -3.53 -26.50 -4.11
CA ILE A 404 -3.45 -25.26 -3.33
C ILE A 404 -3.20 -25.57 -1.87
N LYS A 405 -3.91 -26.51 -1.27
CA LYS A 405 -3.72 -26.89 0.13
C LYS A 405 -2.26 -27.32 0.40
N GLY A 406 -1.77 -28.24 -0.43
CA GLY A 406 -0.40 -28.76 -0.31
C GLY A 406 0.65 -27.64 -0.50
N TYR A 407 0.44 -26.74 -1.45
CA TYR A 407 1.29 -25.58 -1.68
C TYR A 407 1.34 -24.64 -0.46
N LEU A 408 0.18 -24.25 0.08
CA LEU A 408 0.11 -23.38 1.26
C LEU A 408 0.78 -24.01 2.50
N GLU A 409 0.66 -25.34 2.65
CA GLU A 409 1.37 -26.07 3.71
C GLU A 409 2.87 -26.09 3.49
N SER A 410 3.34 -26.33 2.25
CA SER A 410 4.78 -26.33 1.93
C SER A 410 5.43 -24.95 2.13
N VAL A 411 4.73 -23.87 1.79
CA VAL A 411 5.23 -22.49 2.02
C VAL A 411 5.40 -22.20 3.52
N LYS A 412 4.49 -22.69 4.37
CA LYS A 412 4.63 -22.54 5.83
C LYS A 412 5.85 -23.32 6.37
N GLU A 413 6.06 -24.54 5.89
CA GLU A 413 7.23 -25.34 6.31
C GLU A 413 8.53 -24.71 5.82
N GLU A 414 8.59 -24.25 4.57
CA GLU A 414 9.72 -23.50 4.04
C GLU A 414 10.04 -22.26 4.86
N ALA A 415 9.01 -21.47 5.23
CA ALA A 415 9.17 -20.31 6.08
C ALA A 415 9.70 -20.67 7.49
N LYS A 416 9.27 -21.80 8.06
CA LYS A 416 9.80 -22.28 9.36
C LYS A 416 11.28 -22.67 9.27
N GLU A 417 11.68 -23.29 8.18
CA GLU A 417 13.07 -23.72 7.95
C GLU A 417 13.97 -22.53 7.64
N LYS A 418 13.63 -21.77 6.60
CA LYS A 418 14.48 -20.68 6.07
C LYS A 418 14.35 -19.36 6.84
N GLY A 419 13.18 -19.10 7.45
CA GLY A 419 12.83 -17.81 8.07
C GLY A 419 12.33 -16.75 7.10
N TYR A 420 12.15 -17.12 5.83
CA TYR A 420 11.61 -16.26 4.77
C TYR A 420 10.84 -17.08 3.74
N VAL A 421 10.09 -16.39 2.89
CA VAL A 421 9.45 -16.93 1.69
C VAL A 421 9.87 -16.16 0.44
N LEU A 422 9.68 -16.76 -0.73
CA LEU A 422 10.02 -16.18 -2.04
C LEU A 422 8.79 -16.03 -2.91
N THR A 423 8.75 -14.95 -3.70
CA THR A 423 7.80 -14.80 -4.81
C THR A 423 8.33 -15.46 -6.08
N VAL A 424 7.54 -15.44 -7.16
CA VAL A 424 7.92 -15.97 -8.49
C VAL A 424 9.24 -15.36 -9.02
N LEU A 425 9.48 -14.08 -8.73
CA LEU A 425 10.69 -13.35 -9.12
C LEU A 425 11.74 -13.27 -8.00
N ASN A 426 11.74 -14.25 -7.09
CA ASN A 426 12.69 -14.35 -5.97
C ASN A 426 12.66 -13.17 -4.97
N ARG A 427 11.66 -12.29 -5.00
CA ARG A 427 11.51 -11.31 -3.91
C ARG A 427 11.41 -12.03 -2.59
N ARG A 428 12.24 -11.64 -1.65
CA ARG A 428 12.35 -12.27 -0.34
C ARG A 428 11.53 -11.49 0.70
N ARG A 429 10.73 -12.22 1.48
CA ARG A 429 10.05 -11.67 2.66
C ARG A 429 10.48 -12.43 3.90
N PHE A 430 11.18 -11.77 4.80
CA PHE A 430 11.54 -12.33 6.10
C PHE A 430 10.33 -12.38 7.03
N ILE A 431 10.21 -13.48 7.80
CA ILE A 431 9.08 -13.74 8.70
C ILE A 431 9.62 -14.18 10.05
N PRO A 432 10.15 -13.27 10.87
CA PRO A 432 10.68 -13.61 12.19
C PRO A 432 9.59 -14.16 13.13
N GLU A 433 8.32 -13.78 12.93
CA GLU A 433 7.17 -14.23 13.70
C GLU A 433 6.98 -15.74 13.68
N ILE A 434 7.37 -16.42 12.60
CA ILE A 434 7.14 -17.85 12.42
C ILE A 434 7.93 -18.72 13.42
N LYS A 435 9.02 -18.17 13.94
CA LYS A 435 9.89 -18.83 14.96
C LYS A 435 9.49 -18.48 16.40
N SER A 436 8.45 -17.67 16.60
CA SER A 436 7.99 -17.23 17.92
C SER A 436 7.44 -18.39 18.75
N SER A 437 7.75 -18.42 20.04
CA SER A 437 7.14 -19.32 21.02
C SER A 437 5.69 -18.96 21.35
N ASN A 438 5.28 -17.71 21.09
CA ASN A 438 3.91 -17.26 21.26
C ASN A 438 3.05 -17.75 20.11
N LYS A 439 2.05 -18.59 20.42
CA LYS A 439 1.15 -19.19 19.42
C LYS A 439 0.41 -18.18 18.54
N ILE A 440 0.04 -17.02 19.09
CA ILE A 440 -0.65 -15.96 18.33
C ILE A 440 0.29 -15.32 17.33
N VAL A 441 1.52 -15.00 17.74
CA VAL A 441 2.56 -14.43 16.88
C VAL A 441 2.97 -15.43 15.80
N LYS A 442 3.14 -16.71 16.17
CA LYS A 442 3.45 -17.77 15.21
C LYS A 442 2.35 -17.93 14.15
N ALA A 443 1.06 -17.94 14.57
CA ALA A 443 -0.05 -18.00 13.64
C ALA A 443 -0.12 -16.76 12.70
N LEU A 444 0.30 -15.58 13.19
CA LEU A 444 0.51 -14.41 12.33
C LEU A 444 1.61 -14.69 11.30
N GLY A 445 2.77 -15.22 11.72
CA GLY A 445 3.86 -15.60 10.82
C GLY A 445 3.43 -16.58 9.73
N GLU A 446 2.63 -17.60 10.08
CA GLU A 446 2.09 -18.56 9.11
C GLU A 446 1.16 -17.89 8.08
N ARG A 447 0.37 -16.89 8.47
CA ARG A 447 -0.44 -16.09 7.54
C ARG A 447 0.43 -15.19 6.65
N LEU A 448 1.44 -14.56 7.22
CA LEU A 448 2.39 -13.72 6.48
C LEU A 448 3.19 -14.52 5.43
N ALA A 449 3.43 -15.80 5.68
CA ALA A 449 4.12 -16.67 4.74
C ALA A 449 3.25 -17.00 3.49
N MET A 450 1.94 -17.08 3.66
CA MET A 450 1.02 -17.38 2.56
C MET A 450 0.66 -16.16 1.72
N ASN A 451 0.82 -14.94 2.27
CA ASN A 451 0.36 -13.69 1.65
C ASN A 451 1.47 -13.02 0.86
#